data_10a0061a8ad7050609c2b763b3a5f4cc
#
_entry.id   10a0061a8ad7050609c2b763b3a5f4cc
#
_cell.length_a   1.000
_cell.length_b   1.000
_cell.length_c   1.000
_cell.angle_alpha   90.00
_cell.angle_beta   90.00
_cell.angle_gamma   90.00
#
_symmetry.space_group_name_H-M   'P 1'
#
loop_
_entity.id
_entity.type
_entity.pdbx_description
1 polymer ?
#
loop_
_entity_poly.entity_id
_entity_poly.type
_entity_poly.pdbx_seq_one_letter_code
_entity_poly.pdbx_strand_id
1 'polypeptide(L)'
;DLYDQVDDDEEEEEEDEEDEEDADSMMMAEHLGRIFGGGRMMSKRYRDFLEALQNAAYDPVRRLVVLQDLAEQLSIATEDVFLGGFPMHGLLVELLWTLGSDEPRTHPVHASDDSGDAELYACRCITYILEAAPPVVPHVASIVCQHGTIPLLITKLQEISYIDLAEQVLQTFEKLSHTNAAEIVRAGGMLAMLQYLDFFGIHVQRTAMAAVAHCAKVRPTHTRHVTDVVPIVRQVLGYSDARLVESACECVCHWLTNLPDGDCC
;
A
#
# COMPACT_ATOMS: atom_id res chain seq x y z
N ASP A 1 -40.87 -54.47 -41.85
CA ASP A 1 -41.38 -53.94 -40.58
C ASP A 1 -40.36 -54.22 -39.46
N LEU A 2 -39.27 -53.50 -39.55
CA LEU A 2 -38.24 -53.51 -38.50
C LEU A 2 -37.40 -52.18 -38.59
N TYR A 3 -38.09 -51.05 -38.52
CA TYR A 3 -37.50 -49.73 -38.42
C TYR A 3 -38.52 -48.82 -37.75
N ASP A 4 -38.65 -48.84 -36.44
CA ASP A 4 -39.35 -47.83 -35.63
C ASP A 4 -39.13 -48.15 -34.13
N GLN A 5 -37.89 -48.05 -33.62
CA GLN A 5 -37.62 -48.08 -32.20
C GLN A 5 -36.15 -47.75 -31.89
N VAL A 6 -35.69 -46.56 -32.28
CA VAL A 6 -34.30 -46.06 -31.90
C VAL A 6 -34.26 -44.57 -31.57
N ASP A 7 -35.36 -43.80 -31.67
CA ASP A 7 -35.32 -42.33 -31.54
C ASP A 7 -35.85 -41.76 -30.19
N ASP A 8 -36.41 -42.62 -29.28
CA ASP A 8 -36.96 -42.11 -28.01
C ASP A 8 -35.96 -42.09 -26.82
N ASP A 9 -34.87 -42.84 -26.89
CA ASP A 9 -33.89 -42.93 -25.75
C ASP A 9 -32.81 -41.82 -25.81
N GLU A 10 -32.55 -41.20 -26.97
CA GLU A 10 -31.55 -40.12 -27.09
C GLU A 10 -32.11 -38.74 -26.69
N GLU A 11 -33.45 -38.52 -26.80
CA GLU A 11 -34.05 -37.25 -26.38
C GLU A 11 -34.20 -37.14 -24.83
N GLU A 12 -34.33 -38.25 -24.10
CA GLU A 12 -34.40 -38.25 -22.63
C GLU A 12 -33.01 -38.00 -21.98
N GLU A 13 -31.90 -38.44 -22.63
CA GLU A 13 -30.54 -38.19 -22.11
C GLU A 13 -30.11 -36.75 -22.35
N GLU A 14 -30.53 -36.07 -23.43
CA GLU A 14 -30.21 -34.65 -23.72
C GLU A 14 -31.01 -33.70 -22.77
N GLU A 15 -32.25 -34.03 -22.37
CA GLU A 15 -33.03 -33.23 -21.41
C GLU A 15 -32.44 -33.30 -19.98
N ASP A 16 -31.90 -34.44 -19.54
CA ASP A 16 -31.28 -34.62 -18.24
C ASP A 16 -29.93 -33.89 -18.13
N GLU A 17 -29.12 -33.78 -19.23
CA GLU A 17 -27.88 -33.05 -19.25
C GLU A 17 -28.09 -31.51 -19.25
N GLU A 18 -29.12 -30.99 -19.94
CA GLU A 18 -29.47 -29.57 -19.91
C GLU A 18 -29.96 -29.13 -18.52
N ASP A 19 -30.72 -29.96 -17.79
CA ASP A 19 -31.18 -29.65 -16.44
C ASP A 19 -30.04 -29.69 -15.38
N GLU A 20 -29.00 -30.51 -15.54
CA GLU A 20 -27.81 -30.51 -14.70
C GLU A 20 -26.92 -29.30 -14.94
N GLU A 21 -26.71 -28.86 -16.19
CA GLU A 21 -25.94 -27.65 -16.52
C GLU A 21 -26.61 -26.36 -16.01
N ASP A 22 -27.94 -26.30 -16.07
CA ASP A 22 -28.71 -25.17 -15.53
C ASP A 22 -28.67 -25.14 -13.99
N ALA A 23 -28.67 -26.29 -13.31
CA ALA A 23 -28.56 -26.38 -11.86
C ALA A 23 -27.17 -25.96 -11.35
N ASP A 24 -26.09 -26.36 -12.02
CA ASP A 24 -24.71 -25.95 -11.70
C ASP A 24 -24.49 -24.45 -11.98
N SER A 25 -25.05 -23.94 -13.08
CA SER A 25 -25.03 -22.53 -13.42
C SER A 25 -25.77 -21.68 -12.38
N MET A 26 -26.90 -22.17 -11.87
CA MET A 26 -27.71 -21.51 -10.84
C MET A 26 -27.02 -21.54 -9.48
N MET A 27 -26.38 -22.66 -9.09
CA MET A 27 -25.59 -22.74 -7.87
C MET A 27 -24.34 -21.86 -7.93
N MET A 28 -23.69 -21.78 -9.08
CA MET A 28 -22.54 -20.90 -9.29
C MET A 28 -22.94 -19.43 -9.24
N ALA A 29 -24.09 -19.07 -9.81
CA ALA A 29 -24.65 -17.71 -9.74
C ALA A 29 -25.05 -17.32 -8.30
N GLU A 30 -25.61 -18.27 -7.51
CA GLU A 30 -25.94 -18.05 -6.10
C GLU A 30 -24.66 -17.93 -5.24
N HIS A 31 -23.63 -18.72 -5.50
CA HIS A 31 -22.34 -18.67 -4.84
C HIS A 31 -21.62 -17.35 -5.15
N LEU A 32 -21.59 -16.94 -6.41
CA LEU A 32 -21.08 -15.64 -6.83
C LEU A 32 -21.91 -14.50 -6.24
N GLY A 33 -23.23 -14.64 -6.16
CA GLY A 33 -24.13 -13.67 -5.52
C GLY A 33 -23.83 -13.50 -4.01
N ARG A 34 -23.46 -14.55 -3.29
CA ARG A 34 -23.02 -14.47 -1.88
C ARG A 34 -21.66 -13.78 -1.74
N ILE A 35 -20.70 -14.12 -2.60
CA ILE A 35 -19.36 -13.50 -2.61
C ILE A 35 -19.47 -12.03 -2.99
N PHE A 36 -20.17 -11.70 -4.09
CA PHE A 36 -20.34 -10.33 -4.55
C PHE A 36 -21.37 -9.52 -3.74
N GLY A 37 -22.32 -10.16 -3.08
CA GLY A 37 -23.29 -9.50 -2.21
C GLY A 37 -22.63 -8.94 -0.94
N GLY A 38 -21.72 -9.67 -0.34
CA GLY A 38 -20.89 -9.20 0.76
C GLY A 38 -19.97 -8.05 0.34
N GLY A 39 -19.31 -8.18 -0.80
CA GLY A 39 -18.44 -7.15 -1.36
C GLY A 39 -19.17 -5.85 -1.72
N ARG A 40 -20.42 -5.90 -2.20
CA ARG A 40 -21.22 -4.70 -2.47
C ARG A 40 -21.60 -3.92 -1.22
N MET A 41 -21.88 -4.62 -0.12
CA MET A 41 -22.23 -3.99 1.15
C MET A 41 -21.00 -3.34 1.80
N MET A 42 -19.86 -4.02 1.76
CA MET A 42 -18.57 -3.50 2.24
C MET A 42 -18.11 -2.31 1.39
N SER A 43 -18.19 -2.40 0.08
CA SER A 43 -17.86 -1.33 -0.86
C SER A 43 -18.74 -0.07 -0.66
N LYS A 44 -20.01 -0.22 -0.27
CA LYS A 44 -20.86 0.91 0.11
C LYS A 44 -20.31 1.63 1.32
N ARG A 45 -19.90 0.89 2.37
CA ARG A 45 -19.34 1.47 3.59
C ARG A 45 -18.11 2.34 3.31
N TYR A 46 -17.19 1.90 2.45
CA TYR A 46 -16.02 2.71 2.09
C TYR A 46 -16.35 3.92 1.22
N ARG A 47 -17.44 3.87 0.44
CA ARG A 47 -17.98 5.06 -0.24
C ARG A 47 -18.58 6.06 0.75
N ASP A 48 -19.25 5.57 1.79
CA ASP A 48 -19.79 6.42 2.86
C ASP A 48 -18.64 7.12 3.62
N PHE A 49 -17.50 6.45 3.86
CA PHE A 49 -16.29 7.07 4.41
C PHE A 49 -15.70 8.14 3.47
N LEU A 50 -15.63 7.86 2.18
CA LEU A 50 -15.16 8.84 1.20
C LEU A 50 -16.04 10.10 1.22
N GLU A 51 -17.35 9.94 1.18
CA GLU A 51 -18.31 11.06 1.27
C GLU A 51 -18.16 11.81 2.62
N ALA A 52 -17.99 11.09 3.72
CA ALA A 52 -17.78 11.70 5.02
C ALA A 52 -16.48 12.52 5.09
N LEU A 53 -15.37 12.04 4.49
CA LEU A 53 -14.11 12.78 4.40
C LEU A 53 -14.27 14.05 3.54
N GLN A 54 -14.96 13.96 2.40
CA GLN A 54 -15.23 15.10 1.53
C GLN A 54 -16.10 16.16 2.24
N ASN A 55 -17.11 15.73 2.98
CA ASN A 55 -17.98 16.62 3.78
C ASN A 55 -17.25 17.23 4.99
N ALA A 56 -16.19 16.59 5.48
CA ALA A 56 -15.35 17.06 6.58
C ALA A 56 -14.11 17.85 6.10
N ALA A 57 -14.08 18.32 4.85
CA ALA A 57 -12.91 19.01 4.29
C ALA A 57 -12.51 20.28 5.06
N TYR A 58 -13.45 20.94 5.71
CA TYR A 58 -13.24 22.18 6.49
C TYR A 58 -13.46 22.02 8.00
N ASP A 59 -13.64 20.77 8.46
CA ASP A 59 -13.85 20.45 9.88
C ASP A 59 -12.77 19.45 10.33
N PRO A 60 -11.65 19.93 10.91
CA PRO A 60 -10.52 19.09 11.28
C PRO A 60 -10.89 18.04 12.34
N VAL A 61 -11.76 18.39 13.29
CA VAL A 61 -12.17 17.44 14.34
C VAL A 61 -13.03 16.31 13.77
N ARG A 62 -13.99 16.65 12.93
CA ARG A 62 -14.82 15.64 12.25
C ARG A 62 -13.97 14.78 11.31
N ARG A 63 -13.03 15.40 10.59
CA ARG A 63 -12.12 14.68 9.70
C ARG A 63 -11.27 13.65 10.45
N LEU A 64 -10.70 14.05 11.60
CA LEU A 64 -9.92 13.13 12.45
C LEU A 64 -10.76 11.92 12.89
N VAL A 65 -11.99 12.13 13.37
CA VAL A 65 -12.88 11.03 13.77
C VAL A 65 -13.14 10.08 12.60
N VAL A 66 -13.44 10.60 11.42
CA VAL A 66 -13.67 9.77 10.21
C VAL A 66 -12.42 8.99 9.82
N LEU A 67 -11.22 9.58 9.93
CA LEU A 67 -9.95 8.90 9.65
C LEU A 67 -9.65 7.80 10.68
N GLN A 68 -9.96 8.02 11.95
CA GLN A 68 -9.84 6.99 13.00
C GLN A 68 -10.74 5.79 12.71
N ASP A 69 -12.01 6.04 12.43
CA ASP A 69 -12.98 5.00 12.09
C ASP A 69 -12.60 4.26 10.81
N LEU A 70 -12.11 4.98 9.80
CA LEU A 70 -11.63 4.37 8.55
C LEU A 70 -10.41 3.49 8.79
N ALA A 71 -9.44 3.94 9.60
CA ALA A 71 -8.26 3.17 9.94
C ALA A 71 -8.62 1.88 10.70
N GLU A 72 -9.56 1.95 11.65
CA GLU A 72 -10.06 0.77 12.36
C GLU A 72 -10.68 -0.24 11.38
N GLN A 73 -11.51 0.23 10.44
CA GLN A 73 -12.12 -0.66 9.43
C GLN A 73 -11.10 -1.26 8.47
N LEU A 74 -10.09 -0.49 8.05
CA LEU A 74 -9.03 -0.98 7.16
C LEU A 74 -8.09 -1.97 7.87
N SER A 75 -7.89 -1.83 9.18
CA SER A 75 -7.03 -2.74 9.97
C SER A 75 -7.52 -4.18 10.00
N ILE A 76 -8.83 -4.39 9.81
CA ILE A 76 -9.49 -5.70 9.77
C ILE A 76 -9.97 -6.07 8.36
N ALA A 77 -9.65 -5.23 7.36
CA ALA A 77 -10.06 -5.46 5.98
C ALA A 77 -9.34 -6.68 5.40
N THR A 78 -10.10 -7.46 4.63
CA THR A 78 -9.60 -8.59 3.85
C THR A 78 -9.62 -8.27 2.37
N GLU A 79 -8.99 -9.11 1.56
CA GLU A 79 -8.90 -8.98 0.10
C GLU A 79 -10.24 -8.73 -0.59
N ASP A 80 -11.31 -9.34 -0.09
CA ASP A 80 -12.67 -9.24 -0.66
C ASP A 80 -13.19 -7.80 -0.73
N VAL A 81 -12.74 -6.94 0.17
CA VAL A 81 -13.13 -5.52 0.21
C VAL A 81 -12.72 -4.82 -1.09
N PHE A 82 -11.57 -5.17 -1.65
CA PHE A 82 -10.99 -4.53 -2.82
C PHE A 82 -11.57 -5.05 -4.13
N LEU A 83 -12.18 -6.25 -4.13
CA LEU A 83 -12.84 -6.85 -5.30
C LEU A 83 -14.20 -6.20 -5.64
N GLY A 84 -14.88 -5.65 -4.65
CA GLY A 84 -16.27 -5.20 -4.74
C GLY A 84 -16.49 -3.75 -5.20
N GLY A 85 -15.51 -3.06 -5.80
CA GLY A 85 -15.62 -1.64 -6.19
C GLY A 85 -15.24 -0.68 -5.06
N PHE A 86 -14.18 -0.98 -4.35
CA PHE A 86 -13.54 -0.11 -3.37
C PHE A 86 -13.14 1.23 -4.02
N PRO A 87 -13.47 2.39 -3.42
CA PRO A 87 -13.23 3.71 -4.03
C PRO A 87 -11.77 4.16 -3.88
N MET A 88 -10.82 3.35 -4.38
CA MET A 88 -9.37 3.50 -4.19
C MET A 88 -8.88 4.91 -4.49
N HIS A 89 -9.11 5.41 -5.71
CA HIS A 89 -8.61 6.73 -6.11
C HIS A 89 -9.18 7.86 -5.28
N GLY A 90 -10.50 7.83 -5.00
CA GLY A 90 -11.14 8.87 -4.19
C GLY A 90 -10.59 8.92 -2.77
N LEU A 91 -10.43 7.75 -2.13
CA LEU A 91 -9.87 7.69 -0.78
C LEU A 91 -8.40 8.14 -0.76
N LEU A 92 -7.58 7.69 -1.73
CA LEU A 92 -6.17 8.11 -1.80
C LEU A 92 -6.03 9.63 -1.95
N VAL A 93 -6.84 10.26 -2.79
CA VAL A 93 -6.85 11.73 -2.93
C VAL A 93 -7.14 12.41 -1.60
N GLU A 94 -8.15 11.95 -0.84
CA GLU A 94 -8.48 12.52 0.46
C GLU A 94 -7.39 12.27 1.51
N LEU A 95 -6.79 11.08 1.53
CA LEU A 95 -5.72 10.72 2.46
C LEU A 95 -4.44 11.54 2.19
N LEU A 96 -4.02 11.65 0.92
CA LEU A 96 -2.85 12.42 0.54
C LEU A 96 -3.05 13.93 0.73
N TRP A 97 -4.24 14.41 0.49
CA TRP A 97 -4.57 15.81 0.81
C TRP A 97 -4.45 16.08 2.32
N THR A 98 -4.88 15.14 3.17
CA THR A 98 -4.69 15.25 4.63
C THR A 98 -3.21 15.27 5.01
N LEU A 99 -2.36 14.52 4.31
CA LEU A 99 -0.91 14.49 4.50
C LEU A 99 -0.19 15.76 4.00
N GLY A 100 -0.89 16.68 3.32
CA GLY A 100 -0.31 17.93 2.82
C GLY A 100 0.07 17.92 1.35
N SER A 101 -0.60 17.12 0.53
CA SER A 101 -0.47 17.20 -0.92
C SER A 101 -0.95 18.54 -1.45
N ASP A 102 -0.17 19.14 -2.36
CA ASP A 102 -0.47 20.43 -3.04
C ASP A 102 -1.57 20.33 -4.11
N GLU A 103 -2.36 19.25 -4.12
CA GLU A 103 -3.51 19.15 -5.04
C GLU A 103 -4.42 20.38 -4.87
N PRO A 104 -4.83 21.05 -5.96
CA PRO A 104 -5.50 22.34 -5.91
C PRO A 104 -6.93 22.22 -5.37
N ARG A 105 -7.04 22.19 -4.04
CA ARG A 105 -8.28 22.49 -3.34
C ARG A 105 -8.17 23.91 -2.77
N THR A 106 -9.26 24.64 -2.84
CA THR A 106 -9.34 26.09 -2.66
C THR A 106 -8.99 26.61 -1.24
N HIS A 107 -8.66 25.75 -0.28
CA HIS A 107 -8.25 26.17 1.05
C HIS A 107 -7.32 25.15 1.73
N PRO A 108 -6.15 25.55 2.27
CA PRO A 108 -5.32 24.71 3.09
C PRO A 108 -5.93 24.49 4.48
N VAL A 109 -6.13 23.23 4.88
CA VAL A 109 -6.58 22.89 6.26
C VAL A 109 -5.42 22.99 7.28
N HIS A 110 -4.21 23.31 6.83
CA HIS A 110 -2.98 23.31 7.64
C HIS A 110 -2.87 24.39 8.72
N ALA A 111 -3.99 24.98 9.19
CA ALA A 111 -3.98 26.07 10.14
C ALA A 111 -4.32 25.69 11.60
N SER A 112 -4.40 24.40 11.95
CA SER A 112 -4.56 23.99 13.33
C SER A 112 -3.35 23.22 13.85
N ASP A 113 -2.85 23.57 15.03
CA ASP A 113 -1.75 22.93 15.77
C ASP A 113 -1.98 21.40 16.03
N ASP A 114 -3.16 20.90 15.68
CA ASP A 114 -3.66 19.53 15.91
C ASP A 114 -3.62 18.63 14.64
N SER A 115 -2.90 19.04 13.60
CA SER A 115 -2.88 18.30 12.30
C SER A 115 -2.14 16.95 12.37
N GLY A 116 -1.24 16.78 13.33
CA GLY A 116 -0.37 15.60 13.42
C GLY A 116 -1.13 14.27 13.53
N ASP A 117 -2.19 14.22 14.31
CA ASP A 117 -3.01 13.01 14.47
C ASP A 117 -3.79 12.67 13.19
N ALA A 118 -4.34 13.65 12.50
CA ALA A 118 -5.04 13.43 11.23
C ALA A 118 -4.08 12.91 10.15
N GLU A 119 -2.89 13.47 10.06
CA GLU A 119 -1.82 13.00 9.17
C GLU A 119 -1.39 11.57 9.50
N LEU A 120 -1.23 11.24 10.78
CA LEU A 120 -0.90 9.91 11.25
C LEU A 120 -1.94 8.88 10.81
N TYR A 121 -3.24 9.16 11.05
CA TYR A 121 -4.30 8.23 10.66
C TYR A 121 -4.46 8.13 9.14
N ALA A 122 -4.25 9.22 8.39
CA ALA A 122 -4.23 9.17 6.93
C ALA A 122 -3.10 8.28 6.41
N CYS A 123 -1.89 8.41 6.94
CA CYS A 123 -0.75 7.55 6.60
C CYS A 123 -1.01 6.09 6.97
N ARG A 124 -1.60 5.84 8.14
CA ARG A 124 -1.99 4.50 8.60
C ARG A 124 -3.02 3.84 7.67
N CYS A 125 -4.00 4.59 7.21
CA CYS A 125 -4.96 4.10 6.21
C CYS A 125 -4.26 3.66 4.92
N ILE A 126 -3.29 4.43 4.43
CA ILE A 126 -2.50 4.05 3.24
C ILE A 126 -1.74 2.75 3.49
N THR A 127 -1.11 2.61 4.66
CA THR A 127 -0.39 1.38 5.03
C THR A 127 -1.33 0.17 5.03
N TYR A 128 -2.49 0.27 5.66
CA TYR A 128 -3.47 -0.83 5.70
C TYR A 128 -4.01 -1.20 4.31
N ILE A 129 -4.23 -0.21 3.43
CA ILE A 129 -4.59 -0.46 2.03
C ILE A 129 -3.49 -1.27 1.34
N LEU A 130 -2.22 -0.92 1.55
CA LEU A 130 -1.08 -1.64 0.99
C LEU A 130 -0.92 -3.05 1.57
N GLU A 131 -1.29 -3.27 2.83
CA GLU A 131 -1.23 -4.58 3.49
C GLU A 131 -2.34 -5.52 3.06
N ALA A 132 -3.57 -5.02 2.93
CA ALA A 132 -4.75 -5.84 2.71
C ALA A 132 -5.02 -6.17 1.23
N ALA A 133 -4.54 -5.35 0.29
CA ALA A 133 -4.86 -5.47 -1.13
C ALA A 133 -3.93 -6.34 -2.01
N PRO A 134 -2.69 -6.73 -1.63
CA PRO A 134 -1.66 -7.15 -2.59
C PRO A 134 -1.98 -8.36 -3.47
N PRO A 135 -2.58 -9.48 -3.00
CA PRO A 135 -2.72 -10.65 -3.85
C PRO A 135 -3.76 -10.48 -4.96
N VAL A 136 -4.78 -9.67 -4.71
CA VAL A 136 -5.98 -9.57 -5.55
C VAL A 136 -5.94 -8.37 -6.49
N VAL A 137 -5.28 -7.29 -6.04
CA VAL A 137 -5.12 -6.06 -6.82
C VAL A 137 -3.63 -5.77 -7.00
N PRO A 138 -2.97 -6.42 -7.98
CA PRO A 138 -1.51 -6.44 -8.10
C PRO A 138 -0.86 -5.06 -8.32
N HIS A 139 -1.64 -4.03 -8.55
CA HIS A 139 -1.13 -2.69 -8.85
C HIS A 139 -1.44 -1.63 -7.79
N VAL A 140 -1.91 -2.03 -6.59
CA VAL A 140 -2.29 -1.05 -5.54
C VAL A 140 -1.14 -0.13 -5.18
N ALA A 141 0.05 -0.65 -4.95
CA ALA A 141 1.23 0.16 -4.67
C ALA A 141 1.56 1.13 -5.82
N SER A 142 1.41 0.70 -7.08
CA SER A 142 1.58 1.57 -8.24
C SER A 142 0.52 2.67 -8.28
N ILE A 143 -0.74 2.35 -7.97
CA ILE A 143 -1.82 3.35 -7.88
C ILE A 143 -1.50 4.38 -6.79
N VAL A 144 -1.07 3.92 -5.62
CA VAL A 144 -0.64 4.80 -4.52
C VAL A 144 0.49 5.73 -4.98
N CYS A 145 1.51 5.20 -5.66
CA CYS A 145 2.65 5.99 -6.15
C CYS A 145 2.25 7.01 -7.23
N GLN A 146 1.31 6.68 -8.12
CA GLN A 146 0.82 7.61 -9.17
C GLN A 146 0.23 8.90 -8.60
N HIS A 147 -0.27 8.89 -7.37
CA HIS A 147 -0.77 10.07 -6.67
C HIS A 147 0.31 10.92 -5.98
N GLY A 148 1.60 10.68 -6.27
CA GLY A 148 2.70 11.46 -5.70
C GLY A 148 3.02 11.15 -4.23
N THR A 149 2.65 9.97 -3.77
CA THR A 149 2.83 9.54 -2.37
C THR A 149 4.30 9.54 -1.95
N ILE A 150 5.22 9.02 -2.79
CA ILE A 150 6.64 8.89 -2.44
C ILE A 150 7.29 10.24 -2.11
N PRO A 151 7.22 11.28 -2.96
CA PRO A 151 7.76 12.59 -2.63
C PRO A 151 7.18 13.17 -1.34
N LEU A 152 5.87 13.01 -1.13
CA LEU A 152 5.19 13.52 0.05
C LEU A 152 5.69 12.85 1.33
N LEU A 153 5.81 11.52 1.34
CA LEU A 153 6.36 10.77 2.46
C LEU A 153 7.83 11.13 2.75
N ILE A 154 8.64 11.40 1.70
CA ILE A 154 10.01 11.89 1.86
C ILE A 154 10.02 13.23 2.60
N THR A 155 9.16 14.18 2.21
CA THR A 155 9.03 15.47 2.88
C THR A 155 8.68 15.30 4.35
N LYS A 156 7.76 14.40 4.70
CA LYS A 156 7.41 14.10 6.11
C LYS A 156 8.57 13.54 6.93
N LEU A 157 9.47 12.76 6.32
CA LEU A 157 10.70 12.28 6.98
C LEU A 157 11.79 13.35 7.09
N GLN A 158 11.83 14.32 6.20
CA GLN A 158 12.79 15.42 6.25
C GLN A 158 12.39 16.50 7.26
N GLU A 159 11.10 16.67 7.47
CA GLU A 159 10.51 17.68 8.36
C GLU A 159 9.83 16.99 9.56
N ILE A 160 10.56 16.19 10.35
CA ILE A 160 9.99 15.45 11.48
C ILE A 160 9.43 16.45 12.50
N SER A 161 8.14 16.72 12.43
CA SER A 161 7.38 17.51 13.41
C SER A 161 6.67 16.61 14.43
N TYR A 162 6.34 15.37 14.02
CA TYR A 162 5.61 14.40 14.82
C TYR A 162 6.23 12.99 14.65
N ILE A 163 6.76 12.45 15.75
CA ILE A 163 7.55 11.20 15.72
C ILE A 163 6.70 10.02 15.27
N ASP A 164 5.47 9.88 15.79
CA ASP A 164 4.59 8.76 15.46
C ASP A 164 4.23 8.74 13.97
N LEU A 165 4.08 9.92 13.36
CA LEU A 165 3.89 10.03 11.91
C LEU A 165 5.13 9.56 11.15
N ALA A 166 6.34 9.97 11.58
CA ALA A 166 7.56 9.54 10.93
C ALA A 166 7.76 8.01 11.02
N GLU A 167 7.45 7.40 12.17
CA GLU A 167 7.45 5.95 12.33
C GLU A 167 6.44 5.25 11.39
N GLN A 168 5.22 5.82 11.26
CA GLN A 168 4.20 5.31 10.36
C GLN A 168 4.62 5.46 8.88
N VAL A 169 5.27 6.56 8.52
CA VAL A 169 5.83 6.77 7.18
C VAL A 169 6.89 5.72 6.85
N LEU A 170 7.77 5.38 7.79
CA LEU A 170 8.76 4.32 7.59
C LEU A 170 8.10 2.94 7.38
N GLN A 171 7.01 2.65 8.08
CA GLN A 171 6.22 1.42 7.84
C GLN A 171 5.59 1.43 6.43
N THR A 172 5.07 2.58 5.98
CA THR A 172 4.51 2.71 4.63
C THR A 172 5.60 2.50 3.57
N PHE A 173 6.80 3.06 3.77
CA PHE A 173 7.94 2.82 2.87
C PHE A 173 8.36 1.36 2.83
N GLU A 174 8.30 0.65 3.96
CA GLU A 174 8.60 -0.78 3.99
C GLU A 174 7.66 -1.55 3.04
N LYS A 175 6.35 -1.28 3.10
CA LYS A 175 5.37 -1.89 2.19
C LYS A 175 5.59 -1.51 0.73
N LEU A 176 5.80 -0.23 0.43
CA LEU A 176 6.06 0.26 -0.92
C LEU A 176 7.38 -0.28 -1.50
N SER A 177 8.39 -0.53 -0.66
CA SER A 177 9.71 -1.00 -1.11
C SER A 177 9.70 -2.37 -1.77
N HIS A 178 8.69 -3.21 -1.51
CA HIS A 178 8.56 -4.53 -2.12
C HIS A 178 8.26 -4.46 -3.64
N THR A 179 7.54 -3.43 -4.08
CA THR A 179 7.08 -3.33 -5.48
C THR A 179 7.56 -2.06 -6.19
N ASN A 180 7.76 -0.97 -5.45
CA ASN A 180 8.09 0.35 -6.01
C ASN A 180 9.51 0.84 -5.63
N ALA A 181 10.42 -0.09 -5.34
CA ALA A 181 11.79 0.22 -4.94
C ALA A 181 12.51 1.18 -5.92
N ALA A 182 12.32 0.99 -7.23
CA ALA A 182 12.94 1.85 -8.25
C ALA A 182 12.49 3.32 -8.16
N GLU A 183 11.22 3.57 -7.85
CA GLU A 183 10.68 4.91 -7.67
C GLU A 183 11.19 5.55 -6.40
N ILE A 184 11.24 4.78 -5.30
CA ILE A 184 11.80 5.24 -4.02
C ILE A 184 13.26 5.63 -4.18
N VAL A 185 14.08 4.80 -4.85
CA VAL A 185 15.50 5.10 -5.12
C VAL A 185 15.63 6.40 -5.94
N ARG A 186 14.85 6.51 -7.03
CA ARG A 186 14.89 7.69 -7.92
C ARG A 186 14.54 8.97 -7.19
N ALA A 187 13.59 8.92 -6.26
CA ALA A 187 13.16 10.05 -5.45
C ALA A 187 14.11 10.40 -4.29
N GLY A 188 15.16 9.60 -4.04
CA GLY A 188 16.07 9.82 -2.92
C GLY A 188 15.56 9.29 -1.58
N GLY A 189 14.56 8.40 -1.60
CA GLY A 189 13.90 7.89 -0.40
C GLY A 189 14.82 7.09 0.53
N MET A 190 15.87 6.42 0.02
CA MET A 190 16.81 5.68 0.87
C MET A 190 17.50 6.59 1.89
N LEU A 191 17.96 7.78 1.47
CA LEU A 191 18.58 8.72 2.40
C LEU A 191 17.55 9.27 3.40
N ALA A 192 16.35 9.62 2.93
CA ALA A 192 15.29 10.11 3.79
C ALA A 192 14.92 9.12 4.91
N MET A 193 14.88 7.81 4.60
CA MET A 193 14.59 6.76 5.58
C MET A 193 15.69 6.57 6.63
N LEU A 194 16.96 6.87 6.30
CA LEU A 194 18.09 6.58 7.18
C LEU A 194 18.68 7.82 7.86
N GLN A 195 18.42 9.04 7.37
CA GLN A 195 19.08 10.25 7.88
C GLN A 195 18.89 10.49 9.39
N TYR A 196 17.80 9.99 9.96
CA TYR A 196 17.50 10.09 11.41
C TYR A 196 17.36 8.72 12.09
N LEU A 197 18.04 7.69 11.55
CA LEU A 197 17.88 6.30 11.99
C LEU A 197 18.08 6.14 13.50
N ASP A 198 19.12 6.75 14.06
CA ASP A 198 19.48 6.63 15.47
C ASP A 198 18.46 7.29 16.43
N PHE A 199 17.58 8.12 15.90
CA PHE A 199 16.54 8.79 16.67
C PHE A 199 15.37 7.86 17.01
N PHE A 200 15.17 6.81 16.22
CA PHE A 200 14.05 5.89 16.37
C PHE A 200 14.37 4.68 17.26
N GLY A 201 13.32 4.08 17.80
CA GLY A 201 13.42 2.80 18.51
C GLY A 201 13.85 1.65 17.59
N ILE A 202 14.44 0.60 18.18
CA ILE A 202 15.05 -0.52 17.45
C ILE A 202 14.11 -1.19 16.41
N HIS A 203 12.82 -1.26 16.70
CA HIS A 203 11.85 -1.84 15.78
C HIS A 203 11.72 -1.00 14.50
N VAL A 204 11.65 0.30 14.65
CA VAL A 204 11.53 1.26 13.54
C VAL A 204 12.83 1.31 12.74
N GLN A 205 14.00 1.26 13.42
CA GLN A 205 15.30 1.15 12.76
C GLN A 205 15.36 -0.10 11.87
N ARG A 206 14.87 -1.25 12.35
CA ARG A 206 14.82 -2.49 11.56
C ARG A 206 13.89 -2.34 10.34
N THR A 207 12.74 -1.70 10.50
CA THR A 207 11.80 -1.44 9.41
C THR A 207 12.44 -0.55 8.34
N ALA A 208 13.09 0.55 8.74
CA ALA A 208 13.77 1.45 7.82
C ALA A 208 14.91 0.75 7.07
N MET A 209 15.74 -0.02 7.76
CA MET A 209 16.85 -0.78 7.15
C MET A 209 16.33 -1.87 6.19
N ALA A 210 15.25 -2.57 6.52
CA ALA A 210 14.64 -3.57 5.64
C ALA A 210 14.13 -2.92 4.36
N ALA A 211 13.44 -1.76 4.46
CA ALA A 211 12.99 -1.01 3.29
C ALA A 211 14.16 -0.60 2.38
N VAL A 212 15.27 -0.13 2.97
CA VAL A 212 16.48 0.24 2.21
C VAL A 212 17.14 -0.99 1.59
N ALA A 213 17.15 -2.16 2.26
CA ALA A 213 17.66 -3.41 1.69
C ALA A 213 16.83 -3.86 0.47
N HIS A 214 15.50 -3.71 0.50
CA HIS A 214 14.66 -3.92 -0.69
C HIS A 214 15.03 -2.96 -1.83
N CYS A 215 15.23 -1.68 -1.52
CA CYS A 215 15.64 -0.67 -2.49
C CYS A 215 17.04 -0.96 -3.08
N ALA A 216 17.97 -1.52 -2.31
CA ALA A 216 19.31 -1.86 -2.75
C ALA A 216 19.34 -2.96 -3.84
N LYS A 217 18.27 -3.76 -3.98
CA LYS A 217 18.13 -4.76 -5.05
C LYS A 217 17.99 -4.14 -6.44
N VAL A 218 17.58 -2.87 -6.50
CA VAL A 218 17.37 -2.15 -7.75
C VAL A 218 18.69 -1.49 -8.19
N ARG A 219 19.00 -1.60 -9.48
CA ARG A 219 20.15 -0.89 -10.06
C ARG A 219 19.88 0.63 -10.01
N PRO A 220 20.70 1.41 -9.31
CA PRO A 220 20.49 2.85 -9.20
C PRO A 220 20.69 3.54 -10.56
N THR A 221 19.87 4.52 -10.88
CA THR A 221 20.01 5.36 -12.08
C THR A 221 21.19 6.33 -11.96
N HIS A 222 21.51 6.72 -10.73
CA HIS A 222 22.65 7.58 -10.40
C HIS A 222 23.38 7.04 -9.18
N THR A 223 24.72 7.00 -9.25
CA THR A 223 25.61 6.53 -8.18
C THR A 223 25.38 7.28 -6.87
N ARG A 224 25.01 8.58 -6.96
CA ARG A 224 24.73 9.43 -5.81
C ARG A 224 23.67 8.83 -4.86
N HIS A 225 22.65 8.16 -5.37
CA HIS A 225 21.62 7.54 -4.55
C HIS A 225 22.16 6.47 -3.59
N VAL A 226 23.30 5.88 -3.93
CA VAL A 226 24.01 4.91 -3.08
C VAL A 226 25.07 5.61 -2.23
N THR A 227 25.89 6.49 -2.82
CA THR A 227 27.03 7.13 -2.12
C THR A 227 26.59 7.94 -0.90
N ASP A 228 25.42 8.61 -0.98
CA ASP A 228 24.89 9.40 0.14
C ASP A 228 24.43 8.51 1.33
N VAL A 229 24.10 7.23 1.07
CA VAL A 229 23.58 6.27 2.05
C VAL A 229 24.70 5.37 2.64
N VAL A 230 25.77 5.13 1.89
CA VAL A 230 26.89 4.26 2.29
C VAL A 230 27.45 4.59 3.68
N PRO A 231 27.68 5.86 4.07
CA PRO A 231 28.21 6.19 5.40
C PRO A 231 27.30 5.69 6.54
N ILE A 232 25.97 5.79 6.37
CA ILE A 232 24.99 5.36 7.37
C ILE A 232 24.95 3.84 7.46
N VAL A 233 24.89 3.15 6.31
CA VAL A 233 24.90 1.68 6.27
C VAL A 233 26.20 1.11 6.88
N ARG A 234 27.35 1.76 6.61
CA ARG A 234 28.62 1.40 7.23
C ARG A 234 28.57 1.54 8.75
N GLN A 235 27.93 2.58 9.29
CA GLN A 235 27.75 2.74 10.74
C GLN A 235 26.90 1.61 11.31
N VAL A 236 25.79 1.25 10.65
CA VAL A 236 24.88 0.16 11.08
C VAL A 236 25.59 -1.20 11.13
N LEU A 237 26.58 -1.47 10.26
CA LEU A 237 27.39 -2.69 10.33
C LEU A 237 28.14 -2.85 11.67
N GLY A 238 28.34 -1.78 12.42
CA GLY A 238 28.95 -1.78 13.76
C GLY A 238 27.96 -1.95 14.91
N TYR A 239 26.66 -2.06 14.63
CA TYR A 239 25.65 -2.19 15.69
C TYR A 239 25.59 -3.61 16.25
N SER A 240 25.02 -3.75 17.46
CA SER A 240 24.87 -5.05 18.13
C SER A 240 23.63 -5.83 17.70
N ASP A 241 22.69 -5.19 17.01
CA ASP A 241 21.43 -5.81 16.60
C ASP A 241 21.61 -6.63 15.31
N ALA A 242 21.43 -7.95 15.43
CA ALA A 242 21.69 -8.89 14.34
C ALA A 242 20.83 -8.61 13.08
N ARG A 243 19.54 -8.22 13.25
CA ARG A 243 18.66 -7.96 12.11
C ARG A 243 19.03 -6.67 11.37
N LEU A 244 19.45 -5.64 12.10
CA LEU A 244 19.94 -4.40 11.48
C LEU A 244 21.21 -4.68 10.67
N VAL A 245 22.17 -5.43 11.27
CA VAL A 245 23.43 -5.79 10.59
C VAL A 245 23.16 -6.68 9.38
N GLU A 246 22.22 -7.63 9.45
CA GLU A 246 21.82 -8.47 8.33
C GLU A 246 21.32 -7.63 7.16
N SER A 247 20.34 -6.72 7.40
CA SER A 247 19.83 -5.82 6.35
C SER A 247 20.92 -4.90 5.79
N ALA A 248 21.85 -4.43 6.62
CA ALA A 248 22.99 -3.64 6.15
C ALA A 248 23.95 -4.46 5.26
N CYS A 249 24.21 -5.72 5.61
CA CYS A 249 24.99 -6.64 4.77
C CYS A 249 24.29 -6.89 3.42
N GLU A 250 22.96 -7.09 3.43
CA GLU A 250 22.20 -7.25 2.19
C GLU A 250 22.34 -6.02 1.27
N CYS A 251 22.27 -4.81 1.82
CA CYS A 251 22.50 -3.58 1.05
C CYS A 251 23.86 -3.61 0.35
N VAL A 252 24.93 -3.90 1.11
CA VAL A 252 26.29 -3.94 0.58
C VAL A 252 26.43 -5.01 -0.51
N CYS A 253 25.92 -6.22 -0.27
CA CYS A 253 25.95 -7.30 -1.25
C CYS A 253 25.26 -6.90 -2.56
N HIS A 254 24.08 -6.30 -2.48
CA HIS A 254 23.33 -5.87 -3.68
C HIS A 254 24.03 -4.74 -4.41
N TRP A 255 24.61 -3.76 -3.70
CA TRP A 255 25.36 -2.68 -4.36
C TRP A 255 26.61 -3.19 -5.07
N LEU A 256 27.36 -4.10 -4.45
CA LEU A 256 28.55 -4.71 -5.09
C LEU A 256 28.22 -5.49 -6.37
N THR A 257 26.98 -6.03 -6.47
CA THR A 257 26.54 -6.76 -7.67
C THR A 257 25.89 -5.86 -8.72
N ASN A 258 25.29 -4.75 -8.30
CA ASN A 258 24.46 -3.89 -9.15
C ASN A 258 25.17 -2.61 -9.64
N LEU A 259 26.26 -2.18 -8.97
CA LEU A 259 27.04 -1.05 -9.44
C LEU A 259 27.92 -1.45 -10.64
N PRO A 260 28.01 -0.59 -11.68
CA PRO A 260 28.88 -0.87 -12.82
C PRO A 260 30.35 -0.89 -12.40
N ASP A 261 31.10 -1.82 -12.99
CA ASP A 261 32.57 -1.92 -12.82
C ASP A 261 33.24 -0.58 -13.23
N GLY A 262 33.61 0.23 -12.28
CA GLY A 262 34.29 1.51 -12.56
C GLY A 262 33.88 2.68 -11.64
N ASP A 263 32.76 2.59 -10.94
CA ASP A 263 32.29 3.65 -10.03
C ASP A 263 32.70 3.44 -8.55
N CYS A 264 33.57 2.46 -8.29
CA CYS A 264 34.14 2.20 -6.96
C CYS A 264 35.45 3.01 -6.74
N CYS A 265 35.35 4.35 -6.75
CA CYS A 265 36.48 5.21 -6.34
C CYS A 265 36.00 6.28 -5.36
#